data_12f3e6210f8223c65003b8c7a44ed3e5
#
_entry.id   12f3e6210f8223c65003b8c7a44ed3e5
#
_cell.length_a   1.000
_cell.length_b   1.000
_cell.length_c   1.000
_cell.angle_alpha   90.00
_cell.angle_beta   90.00
_cell.angle_gamma   90.00
#
_symmetry.space_group_name_H-M   'P 1'
#
loop_
_entity.id
_entity.type
_entity.pdbx_description
1 polymer ?
#
loop_
_entity_poly.entity_id
_entity_poly.type
_entity_poly.pdbx_seq_one_letter_code
_entity_poly.pdbx_strand_id
1 'polypeptide(L)'
;MTSSSMMLWISRVVWISLLLVAASAPSMGQEPDGQGSVGTQIRNLGWKVGPSDGKIAGRATIVIPAKYAFLGAADTSKFLTLMRNLPRTDSYTFAPQDLSWFSIFDFEDTGYIKDDEKIDADAVLQSLKEGNARGNEERKKRGYPALNLDGWFVAPRYDTDTKRLEWATKLSSEGGVSVNYRIRLLGRAGVMSAVLVSDPDSLDKDIRVFKTALNDFSFDPGQRYAEYRPGDKIAEYGLTGLIIGGAAAAAAKTGLFKIIGKFGVLIFAGAAAMIGGLVKRLFGRRTAT
;
A
#
# COMPACT_ATOMS: atom_id res chain seq x y z
N MET A 1 7.58 20.69 -35.75
CA MET A 1 7.48 21.92 -34.98
C MET A 1 6.26 21.74 -34.10
N THR A 2 6.30 21.60 -32.80
CA THR A 2 7.27 21.81 -31.73
C THR A 2 6.83 21.03 -30.50
N SER A 3 7.58 20.01 -30.13
CA SER A 3 7.38 19.23 -28.90
C SER A 3 8.43 19.69 -27.91
N SER A 4 8.18 20.74 -27.15
CA SER A 4 9.19 21.25 -26.20
C SER A 4 8.61 22.06 -25.02
N SER A 5 7.43 21.71 -24.49
CA SER A 5 6.87 22.49 -23.37
C SER A 5 6.41 21.64 -22.16
N MET A 6 6.66 20.34 -22.14
CA MET A 6 6.19 19.47 -21.02
C MET A 6 7.33 18.95 -20.10
N MET A 7 8.55 19.45 -20.26
CA MET A 7 9.72 18.96 -19.52
C MET A 7 10.28 19.92 -18.47
N LEU A 8 9.64 21.02 -18.17
CA LEU A 8 10.17 22.09 -17.30
C LEU A 8 9.50 22.25 -15.93
N TRP A 9 8.61 21.34 -15.53
CA TRP A 9 7.88 21.47 -14.25
C TRP A 9 8.32 20.52 -13.13
N ILE A 10 9.29 19.63 -13.35
CA ILE A 10 9.75 18.66 -12.35
C ILE A 10 11.03 19.09 -11.62
N SER A 11 11.64 20.21 -12.01
CA SER A 11 12.97 20.60 -11.55
C SER A 11 13.03 21.68 -10.44
N ARG A 12 11.91 22.05 -9.78
CA ARG A 12 11.91 23.19 -8.85
C ARG A 12 11.50 22.91 -7.40
N VAL A 13 11.65 21.70 -6.89
CA VAL A 13 11.31 21.40 -5.48
C VAL A 13 12.47 20.75 -4.71
N VAL A 14 13.71 20.98 -5.13
CA VAL A 14 14.87 20.64 -4.30
C VAL A 14 15.82 21.85 -4.33
N TRP A 15 16.01 22.48 -3.21
CA TRP A 15 16.96 23.51 -2.79
C TRP A 15 16.25 24.69 -2.10
N ILE A 16 16.10 24.64 -0.79
CA ILE A 16 16.27 25.78 0.12
C ILE A 16 16.88 25.23 1.40
N SER A 17 18.19 25.36 1.49
CA SER A 17 18.93 25.34 2.76
C SER A 17 19.47 26.74 3.04
N LEU A 18 19.16 27.23 4.24
CA LEU A 18 19.84 28.28 5.03
C LEU A 18 20.34 29.54 4.33
N LEU A 19 19.70 30.66 4.71
CA LEU A 19 20.42 31.89 5.08
C LEU A 19 19.56 32.69 6.09
N LEU A 20 20.07 32.82 7.31
CA LEU A 20 19.59 33.75 8.32
C LEU A 20 20.00 35.15 7.91
N VAL A 21 19.07 36.07 7.73
CA VAL A 21 19.25 37.50 7.91
C VAL A 21 18.04 38.07 8.62
N ALA A 22 18.30 38.78 9.69
CA ALA A 22 17.31 39.42 10.54
C ALA A 22 16.64 40.62 9.85
N ALA A 23 15.47 40.93 10.35
CA ALA A 23 14.81 42.24 10.38
C ALA A 23 13.62 42.44 9.44
N SER A 24 12.57 42.94 10.10
CA SER A 24 11.30 43.51 9.65
C SER A 24 10.15 42.58 9.48
N ALA A 25 9.17 42.72 10.37
CA ALA A 25 7.86 42.12 10.29
C ALA A 25 7.20 42.45 8.95
N PRO A 26 6.78 41.46 8.19
CA PRO A 26 5.82 41.69 7.14
C PRO A 26 4.40 41.47 7.68
N SER A 27 3.55 42.39 7.29
CA SER A 27 2.09 42.33 7.35
C SER A 27 1.59 40.90 7.08
N MET A 28 0.57 40.50 7.83
CA MET A 28 -0.25 39.32 7.54
C MET A 28 -0.70 39.37 6.07
N GLY A 29 0.02 38.66 5.22
CA GLY A 29 -0.47 38.31 3.90
C GLY A 29 -1.53 37.21 4.07
N GLN A 30 -2.77 37.51 3.70
CA GLN A 30 -3.82 36.52 3.53
C GLN A 30 -3.28 35.39 2.65
N GLU A 31 -3.29 34.16 3.18
CA GLU A 31 -3.23 32.95 2.35
C GLU A 31 -4.41 33.01 1.37
N PRO A 32 -4.23 32.59 0.11
CA PRO A 32 -5.34 32.57 -0.82
C PRO A 32 -6.41 31.60 -0.32
N ASP A 33 -7.53 32.14 0.06
CA ASP A 33 -8.76 31.43 0.36
C ASP A 33 -9.17 30.53 -0.80
N GLY A 34 -9.30 29.24 -0.54
CA GLY A 34 -10.00 28.34 -1.47
C GLY A 34 -9.83 26.84 -1.27
N GLN A 35 -8.74 26.38 -0.67
CA GLN A 35 -8.59 24.94 -0.40
C GLN A 35 -8.11 24.74 1.04
N GLY A 36 -8.99 24.22 1.89
CA GLY A 36 -8.64 23.83 3.26
C GLY A 36 -7.39 22.93 3.28
N SER A 37 -6.68 22.91 4.42
CA SER A 37 -5.46 22.08 4.57
C SER A 37 -5.70 20.64 4.07
N VAL A 38 -4.65 19.94 3.61
CA VAL A 38 -4.74 18.53 3.13
C VAL A 38 -5.48 17.66 4.16
N GLY A 39 -5.24 17.89 5.45
CA GLY A 39 -5.96 17.19 6.52
C GLY A 39 -7.46 17.48 6.53
N THR A 40 -7.88 18.72 6.22
CA THR A 40 -9.29 19.08 6.08
C THR A 40 -9.91 18.42 4.86
N GLN A 41 -9.23 18.41 3.72
CA GLN A 41 -9.70 17.74 2.51
C GLN A 41 -9.87 16.24 2.73
N ILE A 42 -8.92 15.58 3.42
CA ILE A 42 -9.02 14.15 3.77
C ILE A 42 -10.24 13.90 4.68
N ARG A 43 -10.48 14.72 5.70
CA ARG A 43 -11.65 14.57 6.58
C ARG A 43 -12.97 14.76 5.86
N ASN A 44 -13.01 15.57 4.82
CA ASN A 44 -14.21 15.87 4.02
C ASN A 44 -14.51 14.84 2.93
N LEU A 45 -13.67 13.80 2.76
CA LEU A 45 -13.98 12.68 1.87
C LEU A 45 -15.22 11.93 2.39
N GLY A 46 -15.85 11.15 1.51
CA GLY A 46 -17.07 10.41 1.82
C GLY A 46 -16.85 9.21 2.75
N TRP A 47 -16.26 9.45 3.94
CA TRP A 47 -16.04 8.42 4.94
C TRP A 47 -17.34 7.82 5.44
N LYS A 48 -17.51 6.51 5.23
CA LYS A 48 -18.57 5.74 5.85
C LYS A 48 -18.11 5.30 7.24
N VAL A 49 -18.71 5.90 8.27
CA VAL A 49 -18.36 5.65 9.67
C VAL A 49 -19.14 4.44 10.20
N GLY A 50 -18.49 3.64 11.04
CA GLY A 50 -19.14 2.52 11.72
C GLY A 50 -20.05 2.93 12.91
N PRO A 51 -20.99 2.05 13.33
CA PRO A 51 -21.14 0.67 12.87
C PRO A 51 -21.88 0.60 11.52
N SER A 52 -21.27 -0.05 10.55
CA SER A 52 -21.81 -0.22 9.19
C SER A 52 -20.98 -1.26 8.41
N ASP A 53 -21.33 -1.53 7.16
CA ASP A 53 -20.59 -2.46 6.29
C ASP A 53 -19.88 -1.73 5.16
N GLY A 54 -18.64 -2.07 4.87
CA GLY A 54 -17.87 -1.66 3.70
C GLY A 54 -17.89 -2.75 2.62
N LYS A 55 -18.40 -2.44 1.44
CA LYS A 55 -18.36 -3.35 0.29
C LYS A 55 -17.06 -3.16 -0.50
N ILE A 56 -16.36 -4.24 -0.79
CA ILE A 56 -15.06 -4.24 -1.46
C ILE A 56 -15.19 -4.99 -2.79
N ALA A 57 -15.00 -4.28 -3.90
CA ALA A 57 -14.94 -4.82 -5.27
C ALA A 57 -16.14 -5.67 -5.69
N GLY A 58 -17.31 -5.58 -5.00
CA GLY A 58 -18.45 -6.48 -5.23
C GLY A 58 -18.11 -7.95 -4.95
N ARG A 59 -17.10 -8.23 -4.15
CA ARG A 59 -16.58 -9.57 -3.85
C ARG A 59 -16.53 -9.88 -2.37
N ALA A 60 -16.44 -8.86 -1.54
CA ALA A 60 -16.25 -9.01 -0.10
C ALA A 60 -16.91 -7.88 0.68
N THR A 61 -17.10 -8.14 1.96
CA THR A 61 -17.65 -7.21 2.94
C THR A 61 -16.72 -7.15 4.14
N ILE A 62 -16.45 -5.94 4.65
CA ILE A 62 -15.84 -5.73 5.95
C ILE A 62 -16.84 -5.01 6.86
N VAL A 63 -17.07 -5.53 8.05
CA VAL A 63 -17.84 -4.81 9.08
C VAL A 63 -16.95 -3.66 9.60
N ILE A 64 -17.53 -2.47 9.67
CA ILE A 64 -16.86 -1.26 10.14
C ILE A 64 -17.34 -1.01 11.58
N PRO A 65 -16.50 -1.28 12.61
CA PRO A 65 -16.89 -1.01 14.01
C PRO A 65 -17.00 0.51 14.29
N ALA A 66 -17.64 0.89 15.41
CA ALA A 66 -17.96 2.28 15.74
C ALA A 66 -16.78 3.27 15.72
N LYS A 67 -15.54 2.81 15.93
CA LYS A 67 -14.33 3.67 15.95
C LYS A 67 -13.59 3.69 14.60
N TYR A 68 -14.15 3.06 13.57
CA TYR A 68 -13.52 2.92 12.27
C TYR A 68 -14.34 3.61 11.19
N ALA A 69 -13.71 3.81 10.07
CA ALA A 69 -14.28 4.42 8.88
C ALA A 69 -13.76 3.73 7.61
N PHE A 70 -14.50 3.90 6.53
CA PHE A 70 -14.24 3.25 5.25
C PHE A 70 -14.46 4.22 4.10
N LEU A 71 -13.59 4.17 3.09
CA LEU A 71 -13.78 4.87 1.81
C LEU A 71 -14.03 3.86 0.69
N GLY A 72 -15.03 4.14 -0.12
CA GLY A 72 -15.23 3.48 -1.41
C GLY A 72 -14.16 3.85 -2.43
N ALA A 73 -14.18 3.21 -3.59
CA ALA A 73 -13.10 3.31 -4.58
C ALA A 73 -12.82 4.76 -5.03
N ALA A 74 -13.86 5.52 -5.35
CA ALA A 74 -13.70 6.90 -5.84
C ALA A 74 -13.01 7.82 -4.81
N ASP A 75 -13.39 7.74 -3.55
CA ASP A 75 -12.79 8.57 -2.51
C ASP A 75 -11.45 8.03 -2.01
N THR A 76 -11.22 6.71 -2.08
CA THR A 76 -9.87 6.12 -1.88
C THR A 76 -8.88 6.66 -2.92
N SER A 77 -9.27 6.78 -4.19
CA SER A 77 -8.40 7.38 -5.22
C SER A 77 -8.04 8.83 -4.91
N LYS A 78 -9.00 9.64 -4.44
CA LYS A 78 -8.75 11.01 -3.98
C LYS A 78 -7.84 11.03 -2.73
N PHE A 79 -8.12 10.17 -1.76
CA PHE A 79 -7.31 10.01 -0.54
C PHE A 79 -5.84 9.72 -0.88
N LEU A 80 -5.59 8.73 -1.76
CA LEU A 80 -4.25 8.40 -2.22
C LEU A 80 -3.56 9.58 -2.90
N THR A 81 -4.27 10.33 -3.74
CA THR A 81 -3.73 11.53 -4.41
C THR A 81 -3.37 12.63 -3.41
N LEU A 82 -4.22 12.89 -2.43
CA LEU A 82 -3.95 13.84 -1.35
C LEU A 82 -2.73 13.43 -0.51
N MET A 83 -2.54 12.13 -0.33
CA MET A 83 -1.37 11.53 0.33
C MET A 83 -0.15 11.42 -0.60
N ARG A 84 -0.16 12.06 -1.78
CA ARG A 84 0.90 12.06 -2.80
C ARG A 84 1.27 10.68 -3.33
N ASN A 85 0.29 9.78 -3.35
CA ASN A 85 0.39 8.49 -4.04
C ASN A 85 -0.23 8.57 -5.43
N LEU A 86 0.13 7.61 -6.28
CA LEU A 86 -0.55 7.45 -7.55
C LEU A 86 -2.02 7.06 -7.31
N PRO A 87 -2.97 7.69 -8.02
CA PRO A 87 -4.37 7.30 -7.94
C PRO A 87 -4.52 5.85 -8.39
N ARG A 88 -5.42 5.14 -7.75
CA ARG A 88 -5.74 3.74 -8.06
C ARG A 88 -7.25 3.63 -8.26
N THR A 89 -7.65 2.85 -9.23
CA THR A 89 -9.03 2.40 -9.40
C THR A 89 -9.25 1.14 -8.57
N ASP A 90 -10.48 0.92 -8.13
CA ASP A 90 -10.90 -0.31 -7.43
C ASP A 90 -10.13 -0.64 -6.14
N SER A 91 -9.57 0.40 -5.50
CA SER A 91 -8.99 0.32 -4.15
C SER A 91 -9.93 0.93 -3.12
N TYR A 92 -9.87 0.40 -1.90
CA TYR A 92 -10.76 0.78 -0.79
C TYR A 92 -9.91 1.05 0.45
N THR A 93 -10.32 2.03 1.26
CA THR A 93 -9.58 2.37 2.49
C THR A 93 -10.38 1.98 3.71
N PHE A 94 -9.75 1.35 4.68
CA PHE A 94 -10.26 1.11 6.02
C PHE A 94 -9.29 1.69 7.04
N ALA A 95 -9.79 2.45 7.99
CA ALA A 95 -8.96 3.15 8.96
C ALA A 95 -9.71 3.40 10.28
N PRO A 96 -9.02 3.60 11.42
CA PRO A 96 -9.63 4.24 12.58
C PRO A 96 -9.97 5.70 12.23
N GLN A 97 -10.97 6.27 12.93
CA GLN A 97 -11.43 7.63 12.64
C GLN A 97 -10.39 8.72 12.89
N ASP A 98 -9.41 8.44 13.75
CA ASP A 98 -8.27 9.34 14.03
C ASP A 98 -7.17 9.26 12.96
N LEU A 99 -7.30 8.33 12.00
CA LEU A 99 -6.32 8.08 10.95
C LEU A 99 -4.90 7.81 11.46
N SER A 100 -4.77 7.24 12.68
CA SER A 100 -3.47 6.84 13.24
C SER A 100 -2.77 5.78 12.40
N TRP A 101 -3.53 5.00 11.65
CA TRP A 101 -3.10 4.11 10.58
C TRP A 101 -4.21 3.96 9.54
N PHE A 102 -3.91 3.37 8.41
CA PHE A 102 -4.92 2.96 7.43
C PHE A 102 -4.49 1.71 6.67
N SER A 103 -5.44 1.05 6.07
CA SER A 103 -5.17 -0.06 5.15
C SER A 103 -5.85 0.15 3.81
N ILE A 104 -5.17 -0.29 2.76
CA ILE A 104 -5.68 -0.26 1.40
C ILE A 104 -6.00 -1.69 0.96
N PHE A 105 -7.23 -1.89 0.51
CA PHE A 105 -7.71 -3.14 -0.03
C PHE A 105 -7.82 -3.08 -1.54
N ASP A 106 -7.33 -4.10 -2.22
CA ASP A 106 -7.45 -4.29 -3.66
C ASP A 106 -7.81 -5.75 -3.95
N PHE A 107 -8.74 -6.00 -4.86
CA PHE A 107 -8.99 -7.37 -5.33
C PHE A 107 -8.18 -7.64 -6.61
N GLU A 108 -7.44 -8.75 -6.60
CA GLU A 108 -6.65 -9.22 -7.74
C GLU A 108 -7.34 -10.46 -8.34
N ASP A 109 -7.89 -10.36 -9.55
CA ASP A 109 -8.55 -11.45 -10.28
C ASP A 109 -7.51 -12.40 -10.89
N THR A 110 -6.81 -13.10 -10.01
CA THR A 110 -5.72 -14.02 -10.39
C THR A 110 -6.22 -15.41 -10.78
N GLY A 111 -7.43 -15.76 -10.37
CA GLY A 111 -7.93 -17.11 -10.31
C GLY A 111 -7.68 -17.75 -8.93
N TYR A 112 -8.09 -18.99 -8.79
CA TYR A 112 -7.94 -19.77 -7.57
C TYR A 112 -6.46 -20.08 -7.30
N ILE A 113 -5.93 -19.65 -6.16
CA ILE A 113 -4.58 -19.95 -5.71
C ILE A 113 -4.58 -21.27 -4.95
N LYS A 114 -3.81 -22.26 -5.40
CA LYS A 114 -3.59 -23.48 -4.62
C LYS A 114 -2.73 -23.17 -3.40
N ASP A 115 -3.15 -23.67 -2.25
CA ASP A 115 -2.54 -23.37 -0.95
C ASP A 115 -1.77 -24.55 -0.34
N ASP A 116 -1.38 -25.51 -1.18
CA ASP A 116 -0.62 -26.71 -0.84
C ASP A 116 0.91 -26.51 -0.85
N GLU A 117 1.37 -25.29 -1.17
CA GLU A 117 2.78 -24.96 -1.29
C GLU A 117 3.39 -24.61 0.09
N LYS A 118 4.58 -25.15 0.38
CA LYS A 118 5.39 -24.71 1.51
C LYS A 118 6.24 -23.52 1.09
N ILE A 119 6.17 -22.44 1.87
CA ILE A 119 6.91 -21.22 1.62
C ILE A 119 8.31 -21.35 2.22
N ASP A 120 9.34 -21.28 1.39
CA ASP A 120 10.73 -21.10 1.81
C ASP A 120 11.00 -19.58 1.95
N ALA A 121 10.95 -19.08 3.18
CA ALA A 121 11.09 -17.66 3.45
C ALA A 121 12.46 -17.10 3.04
N ASP A 122 13.53 -17.90 3.13
CA ASP A 122 14.88 -17.45 2.79
C ASP A 122 15.06 -17.38 1.28
N ALA A 123 14.60 -18.38 0.54
CA ALA A 123 14.61 -18.36 -0.92
C ALA A 123 13.75 -17.23 -1.49
N VAL A 124 12.59 -16.96 -0.88
CA VAL A 124 11.72 -15.83 -1.23
C VAL A 124 12.43 -14.50 -0.98
N LEU A 125 13.07 -14.34 0.19
CA LEU A 125 13.80 -13.12 0.52
C LEU A 125 14.94 -12.85 -0.46
N GLN A 126 15.68 -13.90 -0.83
CA GLN A 126 16.73 -13.80 -1.83
C GLN A 126 16.19 -13.31 -3.18
N SER A 127 15.10 -13.89 -3.65
CA SER A 127 14.43 -13.47 -4.89
C SER A 127 13.96 -12.01 -4.84
N LEU A 128 13.40 -11.58 -3.69
CA LEU A 128 13.00 -10.20 -3.46
C LEU A 128 14.18 -9.24 -3.45
N LYS A 129 15.31 -9.61 -2.84
CA LYS A 129 16.55 -8.81 -2.84
C LYS A 129 17.14 -8.64 -4.24
N GLU A 130 17.13 -9.69 -5.05
CA GLU A 130 17.55 -9.61 -6.45
C GLU A 130 16.64 -8.70 -7.28
N GLY A 131 15.32 -8.80 -7.07
CA GLY A 131 14.35 -7.88 -7.67
C GLY A 131 14.56 -6.43 -7.23
N ASN A 132 14.83 -6.22 -5.96
CA ASN A 132 15.12 -4.91 -5.38
C ASN A 132 16.42 -4.30 -5.95
N ALA A 133 17.48 -5.08 -6.09
CA ALA A 133 18.73 -4.62 -6.71
C ALA A 133 18.50 -4.13 -8.14
N ARG A 134 17.76 -4.89 -8.97
CA ARG A 134 17.36 -4.46 -10.31
C ARG A 134 16.50 -3.19 -10.30
N GLY A 135 15.59 -3.08 -9.34
CA GLY A 135 14.77 -1.88 -9.14
C GLY A 135 15.61 -0.65 -8.78
N ASN A 136 16.64 -0.81 -7.96
CA ASN A 136 17.56 0.27 -7.59
C ASN A 136 18.39 0.77 -8.77
N GLU A 137 18.81 -0.10 -9.69
CA GLU A 137 19.47 0.34 -10.93
C GLU A 137 18.55 1.26 -11.76
N GLU A 138 17.27 0.92 -11.86
CA GLU A 138 16.31 1.78 -12.56
C GLU A 138 16.03 3.10 -11.81
N ARG A 139 15.96 3.05 -10.47
CA ARG A 139 15.86 4.25 -9.63
C ARG A 139 17.04 5.20 -9.84
N LYS A 140 18.27 4.65 -9.83
CA LYS A 140 19.51 5.39 -10.09
C LYS A 140 19.49 6.12 -11.44
N LYS A 141 19.04 5.44 -12.51
CA LYS A 141 18.90 6.07 -13.83
C LYS A 141 17.94 7.26 -13.84
N ARG A 142 16.98 7.29 -12.93
CA ARG A 142 15.99 8.37 -12.77
C ARG A 142 16.40 9.43 -11.74
N GLY A 143 17.58 9.31 -11.14
CA GLY A 143 18.06 10.22 -10.08
C GLY A 143 17.30 10.04 -8.75
N TYR A 144 16.67 8.88 -8.51
CA TYR A 144 15.99 8.60 -7.24
C TYR A 144 16.92 7.90 -6.25
N PRO A 145 16.80 8.17 -4.94
CA PRO A 145 17.55 7.45 -3.91
C PRO A 145 17.29 5.95 -3.98
N ALA A 146 18.29 5.16 -3.63
CA ALA A 146 18.14 3.72 -3.49
C ALA A 146 17.14 3.38 -2.37
N LEU A 147 16.42 2.28 -2.54
CA LEU A 147 15.54 1.71 -1.54
C LEU A 147 16.01 0.28 -1.29
N ASN A 148 16.63 0.04 -0.16
CA ASN A 148 17.25 -1.24 0.16
C ASN A 148 16.28 -2.14 0.91
N LEU A 149 16.15 -3.38 0.46
CA LEU A 149 15.40 -4.41 1.18
C LEU A 149 16.32 -5.03 2.24
N ASP A 150 16.14 -4.64 3.49
CA ASP A 150 16.98 -5.11 4.61
C ASP A 150 16.67 -6.57 4.96
N GLY A 151 15.38 -6.94 4.97
CA GLY A 151 14.94 -8.27 5.30
C GLY A 151 13.45 -8.35 5.66
N TRP A 152 13.09 -9.44 6.34
CA TRP A 152 11.77 -9.57 6.93
C TRP A 152 11.68 -8.77 8.22
N PHE A 153 10.60 -8.01 8.38
CA PHE A 153 10.09 -7.57 9.69
C PHE A 153 9.18 -8.65 10.28
N VAL A 154 8.32 -9.24 9.43
CA VAL A 154 7.55 -10.46 9.71
C VAL A 154 7.82 -11.42 8.57
N ALA A 155 8.37 -12.60 8.85
CA ALA A 155 8.56 -13.64 7.84
C ALA A 155 7.21 -14.12 7.28
N PRO A 156 7.16 -14.57 6.01
CA PRO A 156 5.93 -15.05 5.42
C PRO A 156 5.33 -16.20 6.22
N ARG A 157 4.04 -16.10 6.51
CA ARG A 157 3.27 -17.12 7.20
C ARG A 157 1.90 -17.28 6.55
N TYR A 158 1.54 -18.51 6.24
CA TYR A 158 0.22 -18.86 5.76
C TYR A 158 -0.59 -19.57 6.84
N ASP A 159 -1.80 -19.11 7.04
CA ASP A 159 -2.78 -19.69 7.94
C ASP A 159 -3.83 -20.43 7.09
N THR A 160 -3.84 -21.76 7.22
CA THR A 160 -4.72 -22.64 6.45
C THR A 160 -6.19 -22.54 6.83
N ASP A 161 -6.50 -22.12 8.07
CA ASP A 161 -7.87 -22.01 8.55
C ASP A 161 -8.54 -20.73 8.03
N THR A 162 -7.82 -19.62 8.14
CA THR A 162 -8.31 -18.31 7.72
C THR A 162 -8.00 -17.98 6.25
N LYS A 163 -7.23 -18.84 5.55
CA LYS A 163 -6.77 -18.64 4.17
C LYS A 163 -6.02 -17.31 3.99
N ARG A 164 -5.21 -16.94 4.98
CA ARG A 164 -4.45 -15.69 5.05
C ARG A 164 -2.97 -15.97 4.91
N LEU A 165 -2.34 -15.31 3.95
CA LEU A 165 -0.89 -15.20 3.82
C LEU A 165 -0.46 -13.81 4.29
N GLU A 166 0.44 -13.73 5.24
CA GLU A 166 0.93 -12.47 5.79
C GLU A 166 2.45 -12.40 5.80
N TRP A 167 2.99 -11.21 5.60
CA TRP A 167 4.42 -10.91 5.76
C TRP A 167 4.65 -9.41 5.89
N ALA A 168 5.83 -9.03 6.37
CA ALA A 168 6.29 -7.66 6.32
C ALA A 168 7.76 -7.58 5.93
N THR A 169 8.09 -6.62 5.07
CA THR A 169 9.47 -6.32 4.67
C THR A 169 9.93 -5.01 5.28
N LYS A 170 11.16 -4.99 5.76
CA LYS A 170 11.85 -3.78 6.21
C LYS A 170 12.65 -3.20 5.05
N LEU A 171 12.43 -1.93 4.80
CA LEU A 171 13.08 -1.18 3.73
C LEU A 171 13.81 0.03 4.32
N SER A 172 15.00 0.33 3.84
CA SER A 172 15.78 1.50 4.23
C SER A 172 16.13 2.37 3.02
N SER A 173 16.19 3.69 3.24
CA SER A 173 16.62 4.68 2.28
C SER A 173 17.26 5.86 3.00
N GLU A 174 17.76 6.88 2.27
CA GLU A 174 18.27 8.13 2.85
C GLU A 174 17.24 8.84 3.73
N GLY A 175 15.93 8.64 3.47
CA GLY A 175 14.81 9.21 4.23
C GLY A 175 14.41 8.44 5.49
N GLY A 176 15.08 7.32 5.80
CA GLY A 176 14.80 6.50 6.98
C GLY A 176 14.35 5.08 6.67
N VAL A 177 13.73 4.46 7.64
CA VAL A 177 13.23 3.07 7.59
C VAL A 177 11.72 3.07 7.39
N SER A 178 11.23 2.16 6.55
CA SER A 178 9.81 1.87 6.38
C SER A 178 9.53 0.38 6.45
N VAL A 179 8.34 0.02 6.88
CA VAL A 179 7.88 -1.37 6.91
C VAL A 179 6.57 -1.48 6.15
N ASN A 180 6.50 -2.45 5.25
CA ASN A 180 5.30 -2.78 4.48
C ASN A 180 4.71 -4.07 5.02
N TYR A 181 3.65 -3.98 5.82
CA TYR A 181 2.91 -5.16 6.27
C TYR A 181 1.79 -5.48 5.30
N ARG A 182 1.77 -6.70 4.80
CA ARG A 182 0.86 -7.18 3.77
C ARG A 182 0.11 -8.40 4.22
N ILE A 183 -1.17 -8.45 3.87
CA ILE A 183 -2.02 -9.63 4.00
C ILE A 183 -2.61 -9.95 2.63
N ARG A 184 -2.68 -11.23 2.32
CA ARG A 184 -3.39 -11.81 1.17
C ARG A 184 -4.46 -12.75 1.70
N LEU A 185 -5.72 -12.45 1.44
CA LEU A 185 -6.85 -13.30 1.79
C LEU A 185 -7.27 -14.01 0.52
N LEU A 186 -7.17 -15.35 0.53
CA LEU A 186 -7.49 -16.15 -0.65
C LEU A 186 -9.01 -16.28 -0.81
N GLY A 187 -9.49 -16.01 -2.02
CA GLY A 187 -10.86 -16.20 -2.44
C GLY A 187 -10.97 -17.23 -3.56
N ARG A 188 -12.21 -17.51 -4.00
CA ARG A 188 -12.49 -18.46 -5.08
C ARG A 188 -11.90 -18.05 -6.42
N ALA A 189 -12.03 -16.78 -6.80
CA ALA A 189 -11.64 -16.28 -8.14
C ALA A 189 -10.40 -15.39 -8.10
N GLY A 190 -9.77 -15.22 -6.95
CA GLY A 190 -8.63 -14.35 -6.80
C GLY A 190 -8.30 -14.06 -5.34
N VAL A 191 -7.58 -12.98 -5.13
CA VAL A 191 -6.99 -12.65 -3.83
C VAL A 191 -7.37 -11.23 -3.42
N MET A 192 -7.85 -11.04 -2.19
CA MET A 192 -7.93 -9.73 -1.59
C MET A 192 -6.59 -9.37 -1.00
N SER A 193 -5.97 -8.35 -1.54
CA SER A 193 -4.75 -7.73 -1.03
C SER A 193 -5.11 -6.69 0.02
N ALA A 194 -4.48 -6.72 1.17
CA ALA A 194 -4.58 -5.68 2.17
C ALA A 194 -3.18 -5.22 2.58
N VAL A 195 -2.91 -3.93 2.49
CA VAL A 195 -1.63 -3.32 2.88
C VAL A 195 -1.89 -2.36 4.03
N LEU A 196 -1.29 -2.64 5.19
CA LEU A 196 -1.33 -1.74 6.34
C LEU A 196 -0.22 -0.69 6.21
N VAL A 197 -0.61 0.54 6.41
CA VAL A 197 0.27 1.71 6.47
C VAL A 197 0.15 2.31 7.87
N SER A 198 1.25 2.34 8.60
CA SER A 198 1.35 2.79 9.98
C SER A 198 2.70 3.45 10.23
N ASP A 199 2.79 4.22 11.31
CA ASP A 199 4.08 4.71 11.83
C ASP A 199 4.93 3.52 12.29
N PRO A 200 6.22 3.44 11.96
CA PRO A 200 7.10 2.36 12.38
C PRO A 200 7.10 2.09 13.89
N ASP A 201 7.01 3.15 14.70
CA ASP A 201 7.00 3.04 16.17
C ASP A 201 5.70 2.41 16.72
N SER A 202 4.61 2.48 15.96
CA SER A 202 3.28 1.94 16.32
C SER A 202 2.96 0.61 15.64
N LEU A 203 3.77 0.20 14.67
CA LEU A 203 3.44 -0.84 13.71
C LEU A 203 3.05 -2.17 14.36
N ASP A 204 3.78 -2.63 15.37
CA ASP A 204 3.46 -3.90 16.06
C ASP A 204 2.08 -3.88 16.73
N LYS A 205 1.73 -2.75 17.33
CA LYS A 205 0.40 -2.53 17.90
C LYS A 205 -0.66 -2.51 16.80
N ASP A 206 -0.40 -1.76 15.74
CA ASP A 206 -1.37 -1.54 14.67
C ASP A 206 -1.60 -2.80 13.84
N ILE A 207 -0.57 -3.66 13.67
CA ILE A 207 -0.74 -5.02 13.10
C ILE A 207 -1.74 -5.83 13.92
N ARG A 208 -1.63 -5.85 15.25
CA ARG A 208 -2.56 -6.61 16.10
C ARG A 208 -3.98 -6.09 15.99
N VAL A 209 -4.14 -4.76 16.00
CA VAL A 209 -5.44 -4.10 15.87
C VAL A 209 -6.05 -4.38 14.50
N PHE A 210 -5.26 -4.25 13.44
CA PHE A 210 -5.70 -4.51 12.07
C PHE A 210 -6.09 -5.99 11.86
N LYS A 211 -5.32 -6.92 12.40
CA LYS A 211 -5.66 -8.37 12.35
C LYS A 211 -6.99 -8.66 13.05
N THR A 212 -7.26 -7.98 14.16
CA THR A 212 -8.55 -8.10 14.86
C THR A 212 -9.69 -7.57 13.98
N ALA A 213 -9.52 -6.41 13.35
CA ALA A 213 -10.53 -5.86 12.44
C ALA A 213 -10.77 -6.75 11.21
N LEU A 214 -9.75 -7.49 10.75
CA LEU A 214 -9.89 -8.46 9.65
C LEU A 214 -10.69 -9.71 10.00
N ASN A 215 -10.98 -9.98 11.27
CA ASN A 215 -11.90 -11.07 11.63
C ASN A 215 -13.34 -10.78 11.17
N ASP A 216 -13.66 -9.53 10.97
CA ASP A 216 -14.94 -9.06 10.47
C ASP A 216 -14.96 -8.87 8.94
N PHE A 217 -13.91 -9.32 8.25
CA PHE A 217 -13.85 -9.41 6.79
C PHE A 217 -14.38 -10.77 6.33
N SER A 218 -15.20 -10.77 5.30
CA SER A 218 -15.67 -12.00 4.64
C SER A 218 -15.83 -11.81 3.15
N PHE A 219 -15.46 -12.83 2.37
CA PHE A 219 -15.89 -12.91 0.98
C PHE A 219 -17.40 -13.14 0.91
N ASP A 220 -18.06 -12.49 -0.03
CA ASP A 220 -19.50 -12.68 -0.27
C ASP A 220 -19.78 -14.13 -0.73
N PRO A 221 -21.01 -14.64 -0.59
CA PRO A 221 -21.39 -15.98 -1.07
C PRO A 221 -21.01 -16.17 -2.55
N GLY A 222 -20.43 -17.32 -2.86
CA GLY A 222 -19.90 -17.63 -4.21
C GLY A 222 -18.50 -17.10 -4.49
N GLN A 223 -17.89 -16.33 -3.56
CA GLN A 223 -16.53 -15.79 -3.70
C GLN A 223 -15.53 -16.39 -2.69
N ARG A 224 -16.00 -17.24 -1.78
CA ARG A 224 -15.18 -17.84 -0.72
C ARG A 224 -14.24 -18.89 -1.27
N TYR A 225 -13.05 -19.02 -0.68
CA TYR A 225 -12.04 -20.00 -1.09
C TYR A 225 -12.60 -21.45 -1.15
N ALA A 226 -13.36 -21.84 -0.14
CA ALA A 226 -13.95 -23.18 -0.05
C ALA A 226 -15.07 -23.44 -1.10
N GLU A 227 -15.49 -22.43 -1.83
CA GLU A 227 -16.53 -22.54 -2.86
C GLU A 227 -15.97 -22.78 -4.26
N TYR A 228 -14.67 -23.12 -4.37
CA TYR A 228 -14.04 -23.52 -5.64
C TYR A 228 -14.83 -24.64 -6.33
N ARG A 229 -14.91 -24.55 -7.65
CA ARG A 229 -15.59 -25.55 -8.49
C ARG A 229 -14.69 -25.99 -9.65
N PRO A 230 -14.77 -27.24 -10.07
CA PRO A 230 -14.11 -27.68 -11.30
C PRO A 230 -14.50 -26.77 -12.47
N GLY A 231 -13.49 -26.27 -13.21
CA GLY A 231 -13.69 -25.32 -14.29
C GLY A 231 -13.46 -23.85 -13.91
N ASP A 232 -13.34 -23.54 -12.63
CA ASP A 232 -12.87 -22.19 -12.22
C ASP A 232 -11.43 -21.96 -12.70
N LYS A 233 -11.13 -20.72 -13.04
CA LYS A 233 -9.77 -20.31 -13.41
C LYS A 233 -8.81 -20.57 -12.25
N ILE A 234 -7.74 -21.31 -12.51
CA ILE A 234 -6.66 -21.54 -11.54
C ILE A 234 -5.54 -20.56 -11.84
N ALA A 235 -4.94 -19.97 -10.82
CA ALA A 235 -3.79 -19.10 -10.96
C ALA A 235 -2.55 -19.88 -11.45
N GLU A 236 -1.67 -19.21 -12.18
CA GLU A 236 -0.46 -19.79 -12.73
C GLU A 236 0.66 -19.96 -11.68
N TYR A 237 0.45 -19.46 -10.46
CA TYR A 237 1.40 -19.48 -9.35
C TYR A 237 0.69 -19.78 -8.02
N GLY A 238 1.45 -20.24 -7.03
CA GLY A 238 0.99 -20.53 -5.68
C GLY A 238 1.32 -19.41 -4.69
N LEU A 239 1.43 -19.77 -3.40
CA LEU A 239 1.65 -18.83 -2.30
C LEU A 239 2.96 -18.02 -2.43
N THR A 240 4.04 -18.66 -2.85
CA THR A 240 5.33 -17.98 -3.09
C THR A 240 5.18 -16.88 -4.15
N GLY A 241 4.45 -17.17 -5.22
CA GLY A 241 4.18 -16.21 -6.28
C GLY A 241 3.43 -14.97 -5.80
N LEU A 242 2.54 -15.10 -4.83
CA LEU A 242 1.85 -13.94 -4.21
C LEU A 242 2.81 -12.98 -3.49
N ILE A 243 3.90 -13.50 -2.94
CA ILE A 243 4.89 -12.68 -2.21
C ILE A 243 5.82 -11.96 -3.17
N ILE A 244 6.35 -12.67 -4.18
CA ILE A 244 7.31 -12.11 -5.13
C ILE A 244 6.67 -11.26 -6.24
N GLY A 245 5.34 -11.27 -6.32
CA GLY A 245 4.55 -10.60 -7.36
C GLY A 245 4.17 -11.58 -8.48
N GLY A 246 2.89 -11.97 -8.53
CA GLY A 246 2.36 -13.04 -9.37
C GLY A 246 2.70 -12.94 -10.84
N ALA A 247 2.66 -11.74 -11.43
CA ALA A 247 3.06 -11.52 -12.83
C ALA A 247 4.55 -11.84 -13.06
N ALA A 248 5.42 -11.52 -12.08
CA ALA A 248 6.84 -11.85 -12.14
C ALA A 248 7.08 -13.36 -11.99
N ALA A 249 6.30 -14.03 -11.13
CA ALA A 249 6.38 -15.47 -10.93
C ALA A 249 5.91 -16.25 -12.16
N ALA A 250 4.82 -15.84 -12.80
CA ALA A 250 4.33 -16.42 -14.04
C ALA A 250 5.33 -16.23 -15.20
N ALA A 251 5.91 -15.05 -15.32
CA ALA A 251 6.94 -14.75 -16.31
C ALA A 251 8.22 -15.57 -16.11
N ALA A 252 8.56 -15.92 -14.84
CA ALA A 252 9.69 -16.79 -14.54
C ALA A 252 9.52 -18.18 -15.14
N LYS A 253 8.33 -18.74 -15.01
CA LYS A 253 8.02 -20.08 -15.55
C LYS A 253 8.01 -20.12 -17.08
N THR A 254 7.69 -19.02 -17.75
CA THR A 254 7.55 -18.96 -19.22
C THR A 254 8.79 -18.42 -19.94
N GLY A 255 9.88 -18.10 -19.23
CA GLY A 255 11.09 -17.51 -19.84
C GLY A 255 10.91 -16.07 -20.34
N LEU A 256 9.76 -15.45 -20.12
CA LEU A 256 9.40 -14.08 -20.53
C LEU A 256 10.04 -12.98 -19.67
N PHE A 257 10.97 -13.32 -18.78
CA PHE A 257 11.68 -12.37 -17.90
C PHE A 257 12.31 -11.17 -18.61
N LYS A 258 12.61 -11.29 -19.89
CA LYS A 258 13.23 -10.19 -20.65
C LYS A 258 12.31 -8.99 -20.89
N ILE A 259 11.00 -9.14 -20.77
CA ILE A 259 10.02 -8.10 -21.14
C ILE A 259 9.39 -7.42 -19.93
N ILE A 260 9.14 -8.13 -18.82
CA ILE A 260 8.37 -7.61 -17.67
C ILE A 260 9.26 -6.93 -16.62
N GLY A 261 10.57 -7.18 -16.63
CA GLY A 261 11.53 -6.57 -15.67
C GLY A 261 11.59 -5.03 -15.67
N LYS A 262 10.97 -4.37 -16.65
CA LYS A 262 10.95 -2.91 -16.74
C LYS A 262 9.84 -2.21 -15.95
N PHE A 263 8.75 -2.88 -15.59
CA PHE A 263 7.55 -2.21 -15.06
C PHE A 263 7.03 -2.71 -13.70
N GLY A 264 7.34 -3.94 -13.29
CA GLY A 264 6.69 -4.58 -12.14
C GLY A 264 7.18 -4.14 -10.76
N VAL A 265 8.44 -3.72 -10.61
CA VAL A 265 9.05 -3.43 -9.28
C VAL A 265 8.87 -1.97 -8.85
N LEU A 266 8.59 -1.07 -9.79
CA LEU A 266 8.49 0.38 -9.51
C LEU A 266 7.21 0.79 -8.76
N ILE A 267 6.16 -0.01 -8.79
CA ILE A 267 4.83 0.38 -8.30
C ILE A 267 4.70 0.23 -6.77
N PHE A 268 5.48 -0.65 -6.14
CA PHE A 268 5.28 -1.00 -4.73
C PHE A 268 6.27 -0.37 -3.74
N ALA A 269 7.41 0.13 -4.19
CA ALA A 269 8.47 0.59 -3.29
C ALA A 269 8.40 2.08 -2.90
N GLY A 270 7.74 2.91 -3.70
CA GLY A 270 7.73 4.37 -3.50
C GLY A 270 6.66 4.90 -2.55
N ALA A 271 5.57 4.16 -2.36
CA ALA A 271 4.39 4.68 -1.67
C ALA A 271 4.50 4.68 -0.14
N ALA A 272 5.19 3.71 0.46
CA ALA A 272 5.17 3.53 1.90
C ALA A 272 6.13 4.46 2.66
N ALA A 273 7.29 4.80 2.09
CA ALA A 273 8.29 5.62 2.78
C ALA A 273 7.87 7.09 2.98
N MET A 274 6.96 7.61 2.14
CA MET A 274 6.49 9.00 2.27
C MET A 274 5.25 9.14 3.18
N ILE A 275 4.55 8.07 3.46
CA ILE A 275 3.22 8.13 4.09
C ILE A 275 3.32 8.23 5.62
N GLY A 276 4.20 7.48 6.28
CA GLY A 276 4.36 7.53 7.73
C GLY A 276 4.75 8.91 8.25
N GLY A 277 5.71 9.57 7.60
CA GLY A 277 6.12 10.94 7.95
C GLY A 277 5.04 11.99 7.71
N LEU A 278 4.18 11.79 6.70
CA LEU A 278 3.12 12.73 6.36
C LEU A 278 1.93 12.60 7.31
N VAL A 279 1.55 11.38 7.70
CA VAL A 279 0.51 11.13 8.70
C VAL A 279 0.89 11.76 10.04
N LYS A 280 2.13 11.55 10.53
CA LYS A 280 2.64 12.19 11.75
C LYS A 280 2.64 13.71 11.66
N ARG A 281 2.99 14.28 10.51
CA ARG A 281 3.03 15.73 10.28
C ARG A 281 1.66 16.37 10.14
N LEU A 282 0.68 15.65 9.58
CA LEU A 282 -0.69 16.16 9.36
C LEU A 282 -1.62 15.94 10.57
N PHE A 283 -1.37 14.89 11.35
CA PHE A 283 -2.26 14.48 12.45
C PHE A 283 -1.57 14.44 13.83
N GLY A 284 -0.23 14.47 13.91
CA GLY A 284 0.55 14.30 15.14
C GLY A 284 0.65 15.53 16.06
N ARG A 285 -0.06 16.62 15.79
CA ARG A 285 -0.07 17.83 16.65
C ARG A 285 -1.37 17.97 17.44
N ARG A 286 -1.69 17.03 18.30
CA ARG A 286 -2.66 17.22 19.38
C ARG A 286 -2.38 16.30 20.55
N THR A 287 -1.29 16.57 21.29
CA THR A 287 -1.21 16.26 22.72
C THR A 287 -0.15 17.16 23.33
N ALA A 288 -0.55 18.40 23.65
CA ALA A 288 0.10 19.22 24.65
C ALA A 288 -0.96 20.19 25.16
N THR A 289 -1.66 19.77 26.16
CA THR A 289 -2.08 20.44 27.41
C THR A 289 -2.88 19.46 28.22
#